data_fd3dc6042381ec43543edf8bc703494a
#
_entry.id   fd3dc6042381ec43543edf8bc703494a
#
_cell.length_a   1.000
_cell.length_b   1.000
_cell.length_c   1.000
_cell.angle_alpha   90.00
_cell.angle_beta   90.00
_cell.angle_gamma   90.00
#
_symmetry.space_group_name_H-M   'P 1'
#
loop_
_entity.id
_entity.type
_entity.pdbx_description
1 polymer ?
#
loop_
_entity_poly.entity_id
_entity_poly.type
_entity_poly.pdbx_seq_one_letter_code
_entity_poly.pdbx_strand_id
1 'polypeptide(L)'
;MRARLCIIGLLAAGCATSRVPQQLRGYDVVVEGKDEQSLELARAMREYGYRVRQRLRGGSRPTAALIYFTYAEPGPSQPAWLFVRLADTRTGLIVGSGAVALDSLASTPRARAKAAAQAIAP
;
A
#
# COMPACT_ATOMS: atom_id res chain seq x y z
N MET A 1 25.28 -27.12 44.16
CA MET A 1 24.27 -27.23 43.08
C MET A 1 24.10 -25.87 42.46
N ARG A 2 24.52 -25.73 41.25
CA ARG A 2 24.42 -24.47 40.55
C ARG A 2 23.41 -24.66 39.42
N ALA A 3 22.21 -24.19 39.60
CA ALA A 3 21.25 -24.09 38.54
C ALA A 3 21.70 -22.94 37.63
N ARG A 4 22.32 -23.25 36.51
CA ARG A 4 22.50 -22.28 35.48
C ARG A 4 21.17 -22.15 34.74
N LEU A 5 20.41 -21.18 35.14
CA LEU A 5 19.33 -20.70 34.29
C LEU A 5 19.96 -20.06 33.07
N CYS A 6 20.10 -20.80 32.02
CA CYS A 6 20.23 -20.21 30.70
C CYS A 6 18.87 -19.60 30.38
N ILE A 7 18.69 -18.35 30.72
CA ILE A 7 17.66 -17.55 30.09
C ILE A 7 18.15 -17.39 28.65
N ILE A 8 17.78 -18.32 27.82
CA ILE A 8 17.75 -18.10 26.40
C ILE A 8 16.66 -17.05 26.24
N GLY A 9 17.09 -15.81 26.27
CA GLY A 9 16.25 -14.75 25.78
C GLY A 9 15.87 -15.15 24.37
N LEU A 10 14.67 -15.66 24.22
CA LEU A 10 14.03 -15.65 22.93
C LEU A 10 13.91 -14.19 22.57
N LEU A 11 14.94 -13.68 21.93
CA LEU A 11 14.76 -12.60 20.99
C LEU A 11 13.83 -13.17 19.95
N ALA A 12 12.54 -13.11 20.22
CA ALA A 12 11.60 -13.01 19.18
C ALA A 12 12.00 -11.72 18.45
N ALA A 13 13.00 -11.83 17.58
CA ALA A 13 13.09 -10.93 16.48
C ALA A 13 11.71 -11.05 15.86
N GLY A 14 10.81 -10.16 16.25
CA GLY A 14 9.59 -9.99 15.55
C GLY A 14 10.03 -9.73 14.14
N CYS A 15 10.09 -10.77 13.33
CA CYS A 15 10.00 -10.59 11.93
C CYS A 15 8.73 -9.80 11.78
N ALA A 16 8.87 -8.48 11.65
CA ALA A 16 7.80 -7.67 11.13
C ALA A 16 7.52 -8.30 9.76
N THR A 17 6.63 -9.30 9.77
CA THR A 17 6.15 -9.91 8.56
C THR A 17 5.56 -8.76 7.77
N SER A 18 6.27 -8.36 6.73
CA SER A 18 5.78 -7.33 5.83
C SER A 18 4.37 -7.74 5.40
N ARG A 19 3.40 -6.87 5.59
CA ARG A 19 2.03 -7.07 5.13
C ARG A 19 1.91 -6.99 3.61
N VAL A 20 2.95 -6.45 2.98
CA VAL A 20 3.03 -6.33 1.54
C VAL A 20 3.02 -7.72 0.90
N PRO A 21 2.16 -7.99 -0.10
CA PRO A 21 2.19 -9.23 -0.86
C PRO A 21 3.59 -9.51 -1.41
N GLN A 22 4.00 -10.77 -1.38
CA GLN A 22 5.36 -11.16 -1.74
C GLN A 22 5.76 -10.68 -3.14
N GLN A 23 4.85 -10.75 -4.10
CA GLN A 23 5.10 -10.31 -5.48
C GLN A 23 5.36 -8.81 -5.61
N LEU A 24 4.93 -8.02 -4.64
CA LEU A 24 5.08 -6.56 -4.64
C LEU A 24 6.24 -6.06 -3.79
N ARG A 25 6.86 -6.92 -2.98
CA ARG A 25 7.94 -6.53 -2.06
C ARG A 25 9.19 -6.01 -2.75
N GLY A 26 9.42 -6.44 -3.99
CA GLY A 26 10.56 -6.00 -4.78
C GLY A 26 10.44 -4.59 -5.34
N TYR A 27 9.24 -4.03 -5.36
CA TYR A 27 8.96 -2.73 -5.95
C TYR A 27 9.14 -1.58 -4.96
N ASP A 28 9.74 -0.49 -5.44
CA ASP A 28 9.56 0.82 -4.83
C ASP A 28 8.29 1.44 -5.42
N VAL A 29 7.42 1.94 -4.56
CA VAL A 29 6.16 2.56 -5.00
C VAL A 29 6.35 4.06 -5.13
N VAL A 30 5.97 4.60 -6.27
CA VAL A 30 6.06 6.04 -6.55
C VAL A 30 4.67 6.65 -6.47
N VAL A 31 4.51 7.66 -5.63
CA VAL A 31 3.28 8.45 -5.50
C VAL A 31 3.64 9.91 -5.76
N GLU A 32 3.39 10.38 -6.96
CA GLU A 32 3.79 11.72 -7.40
C GLU A 32 2.77 12.82 -7.06
N GLY A 33 1.52 12.47 -6.86
CA GLY A 33 0.46 13.42 -6.57
C GLY A 33 0.70 14.18 -5.28
N LYS A 34 0.32 15.46 -5.26
CA LYS A 34 0.43 16.35 -4.09
C LYS A 34 -0.93 16.70 -3.49
N ASP A 35 -2.00 16.18 -4.05
CA ASP A 35 -3.34 16.31 -3.49
C ASP A 35 -3.46 15.52 -2.19
N GLU A 36 -4.44 15.88 -1.38
CA GLU A 36 -4.64 15.28 -0.06
C GLU A 36 -4.77 13.76 -0.12
N GLN A 37 -5.53 13.24 -1.07
CA GLN A 37 -5.71 11.79 -1.21
C GLN A 37 -4.39 11.09 -1.57
N SER A 38 -3.58 11.67 -2.45
CA SER A 38 -2.26 11.12 -2.81
C SER A 38 -1.31 11.11 -1.63
N LEU A 39 -1.29 12.16 -0.83
CA LEU A 39 -0.44 12.25 0.36
C LEU A 39 -0.85 11.21 1.40
N GLU A 40 -2.14 11.01 1.61
CA GLU A 40 -2.64 10.00 2.53
C GLU A 40 -2.40 8.58 2.01
N LEU A 41 -2.51 8.36 0.69
CA LEU A 41 -2.14 7.07 0.07
C LEU A 41 -0.66 6.77 0.28
N ALA A 42 0.22 7.74 0.05
CA ALA A 42 1.66 7.56 0.28
C ALA A 42 1.94 7.20 1.73
N ARG A 43 1.30 7.88 2.66
CA ARG A 43 1.44 7.63 4.09
C ARG A 43 0.94 6.24 4.48
N ALA A 44 -0.25 5.87 4.04
CA ALA A 44 -0.84 4.57 4.34
C ALA A 44 -0.03 3.42 3.74
N MET A 45 0.50 3.60 2.54
CA MET A 45 1.37 2.61 1.89
C MET A 45 2.66 2.40 2.70
N ARG A 46 3.29 3.48 3.21
CA ARG A 46 4.44 3.37 4.09
C ARG A 46 4.12 2.64 5.39
N GLU A 47 3.03 2.99 6.02
CA GLU A 47 2.57 2.36 7.26
C GLU A 47 2.28 0.86 7.06
N TYR A 48 1.84 0.50 5.88
CA TYR A 48 1.56 -0.90 5.52
C TYR A 48 2.84 -1.71 5.26
N GLY A 49 3.94 -1.06 4.92
CA GLY A 49 5.25 -1.67 4.72
C GLY A 49 5.83 -1.51 3.32
N TYR A 50 5.19 -0.77 2.43
CA TYR A 50 5.74 -0.44 1.12
C TYR A 50 6.87 0.58 1.23
N ARG A 51 7.84 0.50 0.32
CA ARG A 51 8.83 1.55 0.12
C ARG A 51 8.24 2.59 -0.81
N VAL A 52 7.97 3.77 -0.29
CA VAL A 52 7.30 4.82 -1.03
C VAL A 52 8.27 5.96 -1.33
N ARG A 53 8.29 6.36 -2.59
CA ARG A 53 9.04 7.52 -3.08
C ARG A 53 8.09 8.54 -3.70
N GLN A 54 8.46 9.81 -3.63
CA GLN A 54 7.68 10.89 -4.24
C GLN A 54 8.02 11.13 -5.70
N ARG A 55 9.17 10.67 -6.15
CA ARG A 55 9.65 10.87 -7.51
C ARG A 55 10.23 9.59 -8.08
N LEU A 56 10.03 9.41 -9.36
CA LEU A 56 10.72 8.38 -10.11
C LEU A 56 12.21 8.73 -10.16
N ARG A 57 13.03 7.87 -9.61
CA ARG A 57 14.49 7.97 -9.70
C ARG A 57 15.01 6.73 -10.40
N GLY A 58 15.98 6.92 -11.30
CA GLY A 58 16.74 5.81 -11.84
C GLY A 58 17.41 5.03 -10.72
N GLY A 59 17.45 3.71 -10.83
CA GLY A 59 18.04 2.82 -9.85
C GLY A 59 17.91 1.36 -10.28
N SER A 60 18.52 0.48 -9.52
CA SER A 60 18.51 -0.95 -9.79
C SER A 60 17.20 -1.66 -9.39
N ARG A 61 16.41 -1.04 -8.53
CA ARG A 61 15.14 -1.61 -8.09
C ARG A 61 14.02 -1.26 -9.06
N PRO A 62 13.14 -2.20 -9.36
CA PRO A 62 11.94 -1.90 -10.13
C PRO A 62 11.03 -0.94 -9.34
N THR A 63 10.36 -0.08 -10.05
CA THR A 63 9.41 0.88 -9.49
C THR A 63 8.01 0.64 -10.04
N ALA A 64 7.03 0.84 -9.19
CA ALA A 64 5.62 0.80 -9.56
C ALA A 64 4.97 2.15 -9.22
N ALA A 65 4.35 2.76 -10.20
CA ALA A 65 3.61 3.99 -10.01
C ALA A 65 2.22 3.68 -9.45
N LEU A 66 1.85 4.38 -8.37
CA LEU A 66 0.51 4.29 -7.84
C LEU A 66 -0.42 5.23 -8.61
N ILE A 67 -1.47 4.65 -9.14
CA ILE A 67 -2.53 5.36 -9.84
C ILE A 67 -3.82 5.12 -9.07
N TYR A 68 -4.58 6.17 -8.82
CA TYR A 68 -5.89 6.02 -8.23
C TYR A 68 -6.94 6.82 -9.00
N PHE A 69 -8.15 6.35 -8.98
CA PHE A 69 -9.30 7.06 -9.52
C PHE A 69 -10.56 6.64 -8.77
N THR A 70 -11.55 7.51 -8.80
CA THR A 70 -12.87 7.22 -8.25
C THR A 70 -13.85 6.94 -9.38
N TYR A 71 -14.72 6.00 -9.14
CA TYR A 71 -15.78 5.64 -10.07
C TYR A 71 -17.11 5.54 -9.30
N ALA A 72 -18.12 6.17 -9.82
CA ALA A 72 -19.49 6.04 -9.32
C ALA A 72 -20.39 5.59 -10.47
N GLU A 73 -21.16 4.56 -10.22
CA GLU A 73 -22.20 4.16 -11.17
C GLU A 73 -23.30 5.22 -11.24
N PRO A 74 -23.87 5.47 -12.44
CA PRO A 74 -24.92 6.46 -12.57
C PRO A 74 -26.20 5.99 -11.85
N GLY A 75 -26.83 6.92 -11.15
CA GLY A 75 -28.10 6.68 -10.47
C GLY A 75 -28.06 6.98 -8.97
N PRO A 76 -29.20 7.29 -8.36
CA PRO A 76 -29.30 7.45 -6.91
C PRO A 76 -29.05 6.11 -6.23
N SER A 77 -28.34 6.12 -5.12
CA SER A 77 -28.01 4.94 -4.30
C SER A 77 -27.04 3.94 -4.95
N GLN A 78 -26.37 4.30 -6.04
CA GLN A 78 -25.36 3.45 -6.61
C GLN A 78 -24.02 3.57 -5.87
N PRO A 79 -23.26 2.47 -5.70
CA PRO A 79 -22.00 2.53 -4.99
C PRO A 79 -20.96 3.33 -5.75
N ALA A 80 -20.16 4.09 -5.01
CA ALA A 80 -18.94 4.70 -5.51
C ALA A 80 -17.73 3.89 -5.03
N TRP A 81 -16.69 3.87 -5.83
CA TRP A 81 -15.49 3.09 -5.57
C TRP A 81 -14.24 3.94 -5.74
N LEU A 82 -13.26 3.68 -4.91
CA LEU A 82 -11.88 4.11 -5.12
C LEU A 82 -11.08 2.92 -5.65
N PHE A 83 -10.52 3.06 -6.84
CA PHE A 83 -9.61 2.09 -7.41
C PHE A 83 -8.17 2.56 -7.28
N VAL A 84 -7.30 1.67 -6.87
CA VAL A 84 -5.87 1.90 -6.84
C VAL A 84 -5.17 0.83 -7.66
N ARG A 85 -4.14 1.23 -8.41
CA ARG A 85 -3.36 0.34 -9.25
C ARG A 85 -1.89 0.66 -9.10
N LEU A 86 -1.08 -0.37 -9.12
CA LEU A 86 0.36 -0.26 -9.19
C LEU A 86 0.79 -0.69 -10.59
N ALA A 87 1.38 0.23 -11.34
CA ALA A 87 1.87 -0.01 -12.70
C ALA A 87 3.39 -0.05 -12.69
N ASP A 88 3.96 -1.17 -13.18
CA ASP A 88 5.40 -1.25 -13.40
C ASP A 88 5.83 -0.15 -14.37
N THR A 89 6.76 0.71 -13.97
CA THR A 89 7.15 1.88 -14.76
C THR A 89 7.98 1.54 -15.98
N ARG A 90 8.53 0.34 -16.07
CA ARG A 90 9.30 -0.12 -17.23
C ARG A 90 8.43 -0.75 -18.30
N THR A 91 7.43 -1.50 -17.90
CA THR A 91 6.58 -2.28 -18.80
C THR A 91 5.20 -1.70 -19.00
N GLY A 92 4.74 -0.84 -18.09
CA GLY A 92 3.37 -0.35 -18.06
C GLY A 92 2.34 -1.37 -17.58
N LEU A 93 2.76 -2.56 -17.19
CA LEU A 93 1.85 -3.60 -16.71
C LEU A 93 1.37 -3.29 -15.30
N ILE A 94 0.11 -3.57 -15.06
CA ILE A 94 -0.46 -3.50 -13.72
C ILE A 94 0.02 -4.72 -12.93
N VAL A 95 0.76 -4.47 -11.87
CA VAL A 95 1.34 -5.51 -11.01
C VAL A 95 0.56 -5.70 -9.72
N GLY A 96 -0.28 -4.76 -9.37
CA GLY A 96 -1.17 -4.85 -8.20
C GLY A 96 -2.35 -3.92 -8.36
N SER A 97 -3.46 -4.28 -7.76
CA SER A 97 -4.69 -3.47 -7.78
C SER A 97 -5.53 -3.72 -6.55
N GLY A 98 -6.36 -2.74 -6.22
CA GLY A 98 -7.32 -2.84 -5.14
C GLY A 98 -8.50 -1.92 -5.37
N ALA A 99 -9.60 -2.23 -4.72
CA ALA A 99 -10.82 -1.43 -4.77
C ALA A 99 -11.37 -1.23 -3.36
N VAL A 100 -11.83 -0.04 -3.08
CA VAL A 100 -12.43 0.35 -1.79
C VAL A 100 -13.80 0.94 -2.05
N ALA A 101 -14.80 0.38 -1.39
CA ALA A 101 -16.14 0.98 -1.42
C ALA A 101 -16.13 2.30 -0.66
N LEU A 102 -16.62 3.36 -1.30
CA LEU A 102 -16.73 4.68 -0.70
C LEU A 102 -18.05 4.78 0.08
N ASP A 103 -18.05 4.19 1.25
CA ASP A 103 -19.17 4.21 2.19
C ASP A 103 -18.83 5.04 3.45
N SER A 104 -19.66 4.94 4.48
CA SER A 104 -19.47 5.66 5.73
C SER A 104 -18.17 5.29 6.47
N LEU A 105 -17.61 4.11 6.23
CA LEU A 105 -16.36 3.65 6.84
C LEU A 105 -15.14 4.21 6.12
N ALA A 106 -15.29 4.64 4.87
CA ALA A 106 -14.23 5.22 4.05
C ALA A 106 -14.59 6.65 3.62
N SER A 107 -15.05 7.46 4.57
CA SER A 107 -15.54 8.82 4.32
C SER A 107 -14.43 9.87 4.26
N THR A 108 -13.24 9.58 4.77
CA THR A 108 -12.11 10.51 4.80
C THR A 108 -10.98 10.05 3.88
N PRO A 109 -10.14 10.96 3.37
CA PRO A 109 -8.97 10.56 2.58
C PRO A 109 -8.06 9.58 3.32
N ARG A 110 -7.89 9.75 4.62
CA ARG A 110 -7.08 8.85 5.44
C ARG A 110 -7.68 7.44 5.54
N ALA A 111 -8.97 7.34 5.81
CA ALA A 111 -9.66 6.04 5.91
C ALA A 111 -9.64 5.30 4.57
N ARG A 112 -9.86 6.03 3.47
CA ARG A 112 -9.76 5.49 2.11
C ARG A 112 -8.36 4.97 1.80
N ALA A 113 -7.35 5.73 2.17
CA ALA A 113 -5.96 5.37 1.94
C ALA A 113 -5.56 4.11 2.71
N LYS A 114 -5.95 3.99 3.96
CA LYS A 114 -5.71 2.79 4.77
C LYS A 114 -6.38 1.56 4.17
N ALA A 115 -7.64 1.68 3.80
CA ALA A 115 -8.38 0.59 3.18
C ALA A 115 -7.77 0.21 1.83
N ALA A 116 -7.34 1.18 1.02
CA ALA A 116 -6.68 0.95 -0.25
C ALA A 116 -5.36 0.19 -0.10
N ALA A 117 -4.51 0.58 0.84
CA ALA A 117 -3.25 -0.11 1.11
C ALA A 117 -3.46 -1.58 1.48
N GLN A 118 -4.50 -1.87 2.23
CA GLN A 118 -4.87 -3.24 2.60
C GLN A 118 -5.46 -4.04 1.43
N ALA A 119 -6.13 -3.37 0.51
CA ALA A 119 -6.84 -4.02 -0.59
C ALA A 119 -5.94 -4.39 -1.77
N ILE A 120 -4.75 -3.79 -1.88
CA ILE A 120 -3.86 -4.03 -3.02
C ILE A 120 -3.35 -5.47 -3.00
N ALA A 121 -3.60 -6.17 -4.09
CA ALA A 121 -3.15 -7.53 -4.33
C ALA A 121 -2.59 -7.65 -5.76
N PRO A 122 -1.71 -8.60 -5.99
CA PRO A 122 -1.17 -8.87 -7.32
C PRO A 122 -2.23 -9.25 -8.33
#